data_98dca12b42ed789074fd321c157b94e5
#
_entry.id   98dca12b42ed789074fd321c157b94e5
#
_cell.length_a   1.000
_cell.length_b   1.000
_cell.length_c   1.000
_cell.angle_alpha   90.00
_cell.angle_beta   90.00
_cell.angle_gamma   90.00
#
_symmetry.space_group_name_H-M   'P 1'
#
loop_
_entity.id
_entity.type
_entity.pdbx_description
1 polymer ?
#
loop_
_entity_poly.entity_id
_entity_poly.type
_entity_poly.pdbx_seq_one_letter_code
_entity_poly.pdbx_strand_id
1 'polypeptide(L)'
;MNYEFEKKKLKAYLGNDIYYSLKAYDCIIAGGMITSLFCNTDINDVDVYFRSMEDLDGFLKEFVRNNKWTLSKTDKALLINWHGVKVQLIYFNTFDNIQDLFNTFDYTVCMGSYDFKTEEFILHEDFLKHNAQKILKFNSKIAYPLVSAFRIDKYKTKGYTISKEEFMRIMLTISLLNINTYEQFKEQAGGMYGINYDKFLKPKEDEKFDLVSTIEKMSNLCLNDEYFNITPTNFEVNDFDLFVSEITKCKIKYFELQGKYYKHTWDGISEISKFLIGENPDRYEKVNLFGDIIKDNKLYKYVKKENDEYCSFYNQKFMYEIGKDVIAKNSSNGLSFSSGIYCGLYDDREAFSYAYSDKSVLIELEVNEDDLIDINSNGMFRFKKVKFIKEVNDPPLSTVGA
;
A
#
# COMPACT_ATOMS: atom_id res chain seq x y z
N MET A 1 -24.06 18.48 -2.76
CA MET A 1 -25.15 17.64 -2.18
C MET A 1 -24.57 16.93 -0.99
N ASN A 2 -25.26 16.87 0.15
CA ASN A 2 -24.72 16.17 1.33
C ASN A 2 -25.22 14.73 1.32
N TYR A 3 -24.34 13.74 1.18
CA TYR A 3 -24.61 12.30 1.11
C TYR A 3 -24.34 11.61 2.47
N GLU A 4 -24.79 12.20 3.57
CA GLU A 4 -24.56 11.68 4.93
C GLU A 4 -25.08 10.26 5.15
N PHE A 5 -26.18 9.90 4.50
CA PHE A 5 -26.73 8.56 4.61
C PHE A 5 -25.81 7.53 3.93
N GLU A 6 -25.35 7.83 2.73
CA GLU A 6 -24.43 6.99 1.97
C GLU A 6 -23.08 6.90 2.68
N LYS A 7 -22.60 7.98 3.30
CA LYS A 7 -21.37 7.99 4.11
C LYS A 7 -21.48 7.05 5.32
N LYS A 8 -22.61 7.06 6.03
CA LYS A 8 -22.86 6.13 7.13
C LYS A 8 -22.93 4.67 6.66
N LYS A 9 -23.56 4.40 5.51
CA LYS A 9 -23.59 3.06 4.91
C LYS A 9 -22.18 2.59 4.53
N LEU A 10 -21.38 3.45 3.90
CA LEU A 10 -19.99 3.17 3.54
C LEU A 10 -19.18 2.76 4.77
N LYS A 11 -19.23 3.58 5.83
CA LYS A 11 -18.52 3.31 7.08
C LYS A 11 -19.00 2.03 7.77
N ALA A 12 -20.31 1.77 7.77
CA ALA A 12 -20.88 0.55 8.34
C ALA A 12 -20.45 -0.71 7.55
N TYR A 13 -20.34 -0.61 6.23
CA TYR A 13 -19.88 -1.73 5.38
C TYR A 13 -18.40 -2.05 5.58
N LEU A 14 -17.55 -1.02 5.61
CA LEU A 14 -16.10 -1.19 5.78
C LEU A 14 -15.71 -1.59 7.21
N GLY A 15 -16.50 -1.17 8.20
CA GLY A 15 -16.08 -1.23 9.59
C GLY A 15 -15.04 -0.15 9.93
N ASN A 16 -14.79 0.05 11.23
CA ASN A 16 -13.88 1.10 11.67
C ASN A 16 -12.44 0.85 11.24
N ASP A 17 -11.99 -0.37 11.34
CA ASP A 17 -10.61 -0.77 11.04
C ASP A 17 -10.23 -0.40 9.59
N ILE A 18 -10.94 -0.95 8.60
CA ILE A 18 -10.69 -0.64 7.19
C ILE A 18 -10.88 0.85 6.91
N TYR A 19 -11.95 1.46 7.44
CA TYR A 19 -12.25 2.86 7.19
C TYR A 19 -11.12 3.80 7.62
N TYR A 20 -10.61 3.63 8.84
CA TYR A 20 -9.55 4.49 9.36
C TYR A 20 -8.18 4.18 8.75
N SER A 21 -7.91 2.94 8.39
CA SER A 21 -6.70 2.58 7.65
C SER A 21 -6.66 3.25 6.27
N LEU A 22 -7.78 3.22 5.53
CA LEU A 22 -7.86 3.90 4.23
C LEU A 22 -7.77 5.43 4.38
N LYS A 23 -8.30 5.97 5.48
CA LYS A 23 -8.24 7.41 5.78
C LYS A 23 -6.82 7.86 6.11
N ALA A 24 -6.04 7.04 6.81
CA ALA A 24 -4.66 7.37 7.18
C ALA A 24 -3.75 7.61 5.97
N TYR A 25 -4.09 7.03 4.82
CA TYR A 25 -3.35 7.17 3.55
C TYR A 25 -4.11 7.97 2.48
N ASP A 26 -5.12 8.76 2.87
CA ASP A 26 -5.89 9.59 1.94
C ASP A 26 -6.37 8.83 0.68
N CYS A 27 -6.71 7.54 0.85
CA CYS A 27 -7.11 6.65 -0.25
C CYS A 27 -8.37 7.14 -0.97
N ILE A 28 -8.63 6.56 -2.13
CA ILE A 28 -9.84 6.78 -2.91
C ILE A 28 -10.53 5.43 -3.11
N ILE A 29 -11.81 5.33 -2.78
CA ILE A 29 -12.65 4.21 -3.22
C ILE A 29 -13.45 4.68 -4.43
N ALA A 30 -13.51 3.88 -5.51
CA ALA A 30 -14.28 4.25 -6.69
C ALA A 30 -14.86 3.03 -7.42
N GLY A 31 -15.70 3.28 -8.41
CA GLY A 31 -16.20 2.24 -9.29
C GLY A 31 -17.44 1.50 -8.78
N GLY A 32 -17.43 0.16 -8.93
CA GLY A 32 -18.58 -0.69 -8.71
C GLY A 32 -19.15 -0.64 -7.30
N MET A 33 -18.31 -0.50 -6.30
CA MET A 33 -18.75 -0.36 -4.90
C MET A 33 -19.62 0.90 -4.71
N ILE A 34 -19.17 2.05 -5.22
CA ILE A 34 -19.94 3.31 -5.10
C ILE A 34 -21.28 3.20 -5.83
N THR A 35 -21.27 2.57 -7.01
CA THR A 35 -22.50 2.28 -7.75
C THR A 35 -23.46 1.43 -6.92
N SER A 36 -22.98 0.35 -6.34
CA SER A 36 -23.77 -0.56 -5.48
C SER A 36 -24.31 0.15 -4.24
N LEU A 37 -23.50 1.00 -3.61
CA LEU A 37 -23.88 1.78 -2.44
C LEU A 37 -25.06 2.73 -2.73
N PHE A 38 -25.02 3.46 -3.85
CA PHE A 38 -26.06 4.39 -4.26
C PHE A 38 -27.30 3.70 -4.86
N CYS A 39 -27.13 2.54 -5.50
CA CYS A 39 -28.22 1.75 -6.04
C CYS A 39 -28.85 0.78 -5.03
N ASN A 40 -28.32 0.70 -3.81
CA ASN A 40 -28.74 -0.23 -2.77
C ASN A 40 -28.72 -1.71 -3.23
N THR A 41 -27.65 -2.10 -3.91
CA THR A 41 -27.39 -3.47 -4.37
C THR A 41 -26.17 -4.05 -3.64
N ASP A 42 -25.97 -5.36 -3.74
CA ASP A 42 -24.85 -6.05 -3.09
C ASP A 42 -23.50 -5.51 -3.58
N ILE A 43 -22.58 -5.38 -2.64
CA ILE A 43 -21.19 -4.96 -2.89
C ILE A 43 -20.35 -6.23 -3.01
N ASN A 44 -19.68 -6.42 -4.14
CA ASN A 44 -18.85 -7.61 -4.39
C ASN A 44 -17.41 -7.42 -3.88
N ASP A 45 -16.83 -6.25 -4.15
CA ASP A 45 -15.45 -5.89 -3.88
C ASP A 45 -15.32 -4.37 -3.69
N VAL A 46 -14.21 -3.96 -3.11
CA VAL A 46 -13.87 -2.56 -2.84
C VAL A 46 -12.59 -2.23 -3.59
N ASP A 47 -12.71 -1.49 -4.68
CA ASP A 47 -11.57 -0.99 -5.44
C ASP A 47 -10.98 0.24 -4.74
N VAL A 48 -9.73 0.10 -4.27
CA VAL A 48 -8.99 1.15 -3.56
C VAL A 48 -7.85 1.63 -4.44
N TYR A 49 -7.76 2.94 -4.59
CA TYR A 49 -6.75 3.66 -5.35
C TYR A 49 -5.91 4.53 -4.42
N PHE A 50 -4.65 4.70 -4.76
CA PHE A 50 -3.68 5.49 -4.00
C PHE A 50 -3.28 6.75 -4.75
N ARG A 51 -2.83 7.78 -4.02
CA ARG A 51 -2.39 9.04 -4.61
C ARG A 51 -0.95 8.96 -5.11
N SER A 52 -0.12 8.16 -4.43
CA SER A 52 1.26 7.91 -4.80
C SER A 52 1.65 6.44 -4.59
N MET A 53 2.76 6.01 -5.17
CA MET A 53 3.30 4.68 -4.91
C MET A 53 3.89 4.58 -3.51
N GLU A 54 4.33 5.69 -2.94
CA GLU A 54 4.79 5.80 -1.56
C GLU A 54 3.66 5.55 -0.56
N ASP A 55 2.45 6.08 -0.82
CA ASP A 55 1.27 5.82 0.01
C ASP A 55 0.88 4.33 -0.04
N LEU A 56 0.92 3.72 -1.23
CA LEU A 56 0.69 2.29 -1.38
C LEU A 56 1.78 1.46 -0.65
N ASP A 57 3.05 1.83 -0.78
CA ASP A 57 4.17 1.18 -0.09
C ASP A 57 3.97 1.21 1.42
N GLY A 58 3.68 2.39 1.98
CA GLY A 58 3.40 2.57 3.40
C GLY A 58 2.18 1.74 3.84
N PHE A 59 1.08 1.82 3.11
CA PHE A 59 -0.14 1.08 3.40
C PHE A 59 0.08 -0.45 3.43
N LEU A 60 0.79 -0.98 2.44
CA LEU A 60 1.10 -2.42 2.39
C LEU A 60 1.94 -2.86 3.58
N LYS A 61 2.95 -2.07 3.93
CA LYS A 61 3.85 -2.36 5.05
C LYS A 61 3.16 -2.27 6.40
N GLU A 62 2.29 -1.31 6.60
CA GLU A 62 1.60 -1.10 7.86
C GLU A 62 0.42 -2.06 8.07
N PHE A 63 -0.47 -2.20 7.07
CA PHE A 63 -1.73 -2.91 7.25
C PHE A 63 -1.79 -4.30 6.64
N VAL A 64 -0.96 -4.63 5.66
CA VAL A 64 -1.05 -5.92 4.97
C VAL A 64 -0.07 -6.95 5.52
N ARG A 65 1.11 -6.54 5.94
CA ARG A 65 2.19 -7.44 6.36
C ARG A 65 1.81 -8.39 7.50
N ASN A 66 1.16 -7.87 8.55
CA ASN A 66 0.86 -8.63 9.76
C ASN A 66 -0.40 -9.50 9.64
N ASN A 67 -1.12 -9.37 8.56
CA ASN A 67 -2.38 -10.05 8.36
C ASN A 67 -2.19 -11.19 7.37
N LYS A 68 -2.33 -12.44 7.85
CA LYS A 68 -2.26 -13.68 7.06
C LYS A 68 -3.50 -13.85 6.18
N TRP A 69 -3.83 -12.82 5.38
CA TRP A 69 -5.00 -12.88 4.51
C TRP A 69 -4.67 -13.59 3.21
N THR A 70 -5.66 -14.26 2.67
CA THR A 70 -5.56 -14.80 1.32
C THR A 70 -5.33 -13.67 0.34
N LEU A 71 -4.21 -13.70 -0.35
CA LEU A 71 -3.83 -12.71 -1.33
C LEU A 71 -3.93 -13.33 -2.72
N SER A 72 -4.52 -12.59 -3.64
CA SER A 72 -4.43 -12.86 -5.07
C SER A 72 -3.81 -11.66 -5.75
N LYS A 73 -2.79 -11.88 -6.57
CA LYS A 73 -2.07 -10.84 -7.31
C LYS A 73 -2.35 -10.99 -8.79
N THR A 74 -2.68 -9.89 -9.44
CA THR A 74 -2.64 -9.71 -10.89
C THR A 74 -1.53 -8.72 -11.25
N ASP A 75 -1.32 -8.42 -12.51
CA ASP A 75 -0.35 -7.40 -12.93
C ASP A 75 -0.77 -5.97 -12.54
N LYS A 76 -2.00 -5.76 -12.08
CA LYS A 76 -2.59 -4.43 -11.85
C LYS A 76 -3.20 -4.22 -10.47
N ALA A 77 -3.45 -5.30 -9.73
CA ALA A 77 -4.15 -5.23 -8.46
C ALA A 77 -3.77 -6.36 -7.51
N LEU A 78 -3.86 -6.08 -6.23
CA LEU A 78 -3.72 -7.01 -5.12
C LEU A 78 -5.07 -7.18 -4.43
N LEU A 79 -5.62 -8.38 -4.42
CA LEU A 79 -6.86 -8.71 -3.73
C LEU A 79 -6.57 -9.27 -2.35
N ILE A 80 -7.15 -8.67 -1.33
CA ILE A 80 -7.08 -9.13 0.06
C ILE A 80 -8.48 -9.34 0.63
N ASN A 81 -8.60 -10.31 1.53
CA ASN A 81 -9.82 -10.50 2.30
C ASN A 81 -9.63 -9.90 3.70
N TRP A 82 -10.13 -8.71 3.91
CA TRP A 82 -9.99 -7.98 5.16
C TRP A 82 -11.26 -8.10 6.01
N HIS A 83 -11.23 -8.97 7.02
CA HIS A 83 -12.40 -9.27 7.87
C HIS A 83 -13.69 -9.62 7.10
N GLY A 84 -13.55 -10.36 5.99
CA GLY A 84 -14.70 -10.75 5.15
C GLY A 84 -15.02 -9.73 4.05
N VAL A 85 -14.44 -8.54 4.06
CA VAL A 85 -14.54 -7.56 2.97
C VAL A 85 -13.45 -7.84 1.93
N LYS A 86 -13.84 -8.03 0.68
CA LYS A 86 -12.89 -8.16 -0.43
C LYS A 86 -12.40 -6.79 -0.84
N VAL A 87 -11.14 -6.48 -0.54
CA VAL A 87 -10.50 -5.20 -0.86
C VAL A 87 -9.49 -5.44 -1.98
N GLN A 88 -9.62 -4.70 -3.06
CA GLN A 88 -8.75 -4.73 -4.21
C GLN A 88 -7.89 -3.47 -4.24
N LEU A 89 -6.62 -3.61 -3.90
CA LEU A 89 -5.65 -2.51 -3.94
C LEU A 89 -5.12 -2.37 -5.36
N ILE A 90 -5.43 -1.28 -6.02
CA ILE A 90 -5.06 -1.03 -7.41
C ILE A 90 -3.68 -0.36 -7.44
N TYR A 91 -2.73 -0.95 -8.16
CA TYR A 91 -1.35 -0.46 -8.21
C TYR A 91 -0.79 -0.20 -9.62
N PHE A 92 -1.59 -0.40 -10.67
CA PHE A 92 -1.13 -0.13 -12.04
C PHE A 92 -0.91 1.38 -12.30
N ASN A 93 -1.59 2.24 -11.55
CA ASN A 93 -1.45 3.68 -11.61
C ASN A 93 -1.90 4.33 -10.29
N THR A 94 -1.44 5.54 -10.02
CA THR A 94 -1.84 6.40 -8.90
C THR A 94 -2.58 7.62 -9.41
N PHE A 95 -3.48 8.19 -8.59
CA PHE A 95 -4.38 9.26 -9.01
C PHE A 95 -4.48 10.34 -7.96
N ASP A 96 -3.85 11.47 -8.21
CA ASP A 96 -3.98 12.66 -7.36
C ASP A 96 -5.33 13.37 -7.57
N ASN A 97 -5.85 13.27 -8.80
CA ASN A 97 -7.07 13.89 -9.25
C ASN A 97 -8.14 12.84 -9.58
N ILE A 98 -9.33 12.98 -8.99
CA ILE A 98 -10.48 12.09 -9.23
C ILE A 98 -10.93 12.10 -10.70
N GLN A 99 -10.80 13.23 -11.40
CA GLN A 99 -11.21 13.29 -12.81
C GLN A 99 -10.30 12.42 -13.68
N ASP A 100 -9.01 12.32 -13.37
CA ASP A 100 -8.09 11.45 -14.08
C ASP A 100 -8.42 9.97 -13.82
N LEU A 101 -8.82 9.63 -12.59
CA LEU A 101 -9.35 8.31 -12.28
C LEU A 101 -10.62 8.00 -13.09
N PHE A 102 -11.58 8.94 -13.18
CA PHE A 102 -12.81 8.75 -13.95
C PHE A 102 -12.53 8.57 -15.46
N ASN A 103 -11.48 9.19 -15.99
CA ASN A 103 -11.08 9.00 -17.38
C ASN A 103 -10.65 7.54 -17.68
N THR A 104 -10.32 6.75 -16.65
CA THR A 104 -9.98 5.33 -16.81
C THR A 104 -11.21 4.41 -16.79
N PHE A 105 -12.39 4.91 -16.45
CA PHE A 105 -13.63 4.11 -16.39
C PHE A 105 -14.38 4.12 -17.71
N ASP A 106 -14.92 2.97 -18.06
CA ASP A 106 -15.61 2.75 -19.33
C ASP A 106 -17.02 3.34 -19.40
N TYR A 107 -17.73 3.35 -18.27
CA TYR A 107 -19.11 3.81 -18.24
C TYR A 107 -19.34 4.83 -17.13
N THR A 108 -20.17 5.84 -17.41
CA THR A 108 -20.52 6.88 -16.42
C THR A 108 -21.17 6.33 -15.16
N VAL A 109 -21.82 5.18 -15.24
CA VAL A 109 -22.43 4.49 -14.08
C VAL A 109 -21.41 4.04 -13.03
N CYS A 110 -20.13 3.93 -13.39
CA CYS A 110 -19.04 3.60 -12.48
C CYS A 110 -18.26 4.83 -12.00
N MET A 111 -18.53 6.02 -12.55
CA MET A 111 -17.78 7.25 -12.26
C MET A 111 -18.28 7.90 -10.97
N GLY A 112 -18.25 7.14 -9.89
CA GLY A 112 -18.48 7.61 -8.54
C GLY A 112 -17.29 7.21 -7.65
N SER A 113 -16.91 8.09 -6.74
CA SER A 113 -15.81 7.87 -5.80
C SER A 113 -16.16 8.41 -4.41
N TYR A 114 -15.45 7.88 -3.41
CA TYR A 114 -15.34 8.47 -2.08
C TYR A 114 -13.87 8.80 -1.82
N ASP A 115 -13.61 10.07 -1.58
CA ASP A 115 -12.28 10.60 -1.30
C ASP A 115 -12.06 10.68 0.21
N PHE A 116 -11.14 9.90 0.76
CA PHE A 116 -10.84 9.92 2.20
C PHE A 116 -10.13 11.19 2.65
N LYS A 117 -9.43 11.91 1.76
CA LYS A 117 -8.77 13.18 2.07
C LYS A 117 -9.78 14.28 2.40
N THR A 118 -10.86 14.37 1.62
CA THR A 118 -11.94 15.35 1.82
C THR A 118 -13.11 14.78 2.61
N GLU A 119 -13.17 13.46 2.76
CA GLU A 119 -14.29 12.69 3.30
C GLU A 119 -15.61 12.98 2.56
N GLU A 120 -15.54 13.13 1.23
CA GLU A 120 -16.69 13.46 0.39
C GLU A 120 -16.86 12.47 -0.76
N PHE A 121 -18.13 12.31 -1.20
CA PHE A 121 -18.43 11.65 -2.46
C PHE A 121 -18.24 12.62 -3.62
N ILE A 122 -17.47 12.21 -4.62
CA ILE A 122 -17.30 12.91 -5.89
C ILE A 122 -17.92 12.03 -6.97
N LEU A 123 -18.96 12.56 -7.64
CA LEU A 123 -19.73 11.83 -8.63
C LEU A 123 -19.66 12.58 -9.97
N HIS A 124 -19.51 11.81 -11.06
CA HIS A 124 -19.67 12.36 -12.40
C HIS A 124 -21.09 12.96 -12.54
N GLU A 125 -21.25 14.04 -13.29
CA GLU A 125 -22.52 14.77 -13.43
C GLU A 125 -23.72 13.90 -13.80
N ASP A 126 -23.51 12.89 -14.62
CA ASP A 126 -24.54 11.94 -15.05
C ASP A 126 -24.60 10.65 -14.21
N PHE A 127 -23.73 10.46 -13.21
CA PHE A 127 -23.66 9.22 -12.44
C PHE A 127 -25.02 8.81 -11.85
N LEU A 128 -25.66 9.69 -11.12
CA LEU A 128 -26.96 9.40 -10.49
C LEU A 128 -28.06 9.16 -11.52
N LYS A 129 -28.12 10.00 -12.56
CA LYS A 129 -29.09 9.92 -13.63
C LYS A 129 -29.01 8.59 -14.37
N HIS A 130 -27.80 8.21 -14.83
CA HIS A 130 -27.62 7.00 -15.62
C HIS A 130 -27.80 5.73 -14.78
N ASN A 131 -27.47 5.76 -13.50
CA ASN A 131 -27.72 4.67 -12.56
C ASN A 131 -29.23 4.51 -12.27
N ALA A 132 -29.97 5.61 -12.09
CA ALA A 132 -31.42 5.60 -11.89
C ALA A 132 -32.16 5.09 -13.14
N GLN A 133 -31.73 5.49 -14.33
CA GLN A 133 -32.33 5.09 -15.60
C GLN A 133 -31.84 3.73 -16.09
N LYS A 134 -30.82 3.14 -15.44
CA LYS A 134 -30.20 1.88 -15.85
C LYS A 134 -29.70 1.90 -17.30
N ILE A 135 -29.03 2.99 -17.70
CA ILE A 135 -28.44 3.15 -19.03
C ILE A 135 -26.92 3.21 -18.97
N LEU A 136 -26.27 2.57 -19.92
CA LEU A 136 -24.83 2.64 -20.11
C LEU A 136 -24.48 3.78 -21.07
N LYS A 137 -23.66 4.71 -20.61
CA LYS A 137 -23.06 5.76 -21.42
C LYS A 137 -21.56 5.55 -21.45
N PHE A 138 -21.04 5.29 -22.66
CA PHE A 138 -19.65 4.93 -22.85
C PHE A 138 -18.71 6.14 -22.82
N ASN A 139 -17.57 5.97 -22.18
CA ASN A 139 -16.46 6.92 -22.19
C ASN A 139 -15.47 6.56 -23.31
N SER A 140 -15.50 7.29 -24.40
CA SER A 140 -14.61 7.03 -25.56
C SER A 140 -13.13 7.39 -25.32
N LYS A 141 -12.78 7.98 -24.17
CA LYS A 141 -11.39 8.29 -23.79
C LYS A 141 -10.67 7.14 -23.10
N ILE A 142 -11.37 6.03 -22.84
CA ILE A 142 -10.78 4.88 -22.16
C ILE A 142 -9.65 4.25 -22.98
N ALA A 143 -8.59 3.81 -22.28
CA ALA A 143 -7.46 3.15 -22.90
C ALA A 143 -7.78 1.72 -23.42
N TYR A 144 -8.81 1.06 -22.85
CA TYR A 144 -9.14 -0.35 -23.13
C TYR A 144 -10.58 -0.54 -23.60
N PRO A 145 -10.96 -0.01 -24.79
CA PRO A 145 -12.34 -0.09 -25.27
C PRO A 145 -12.80 -1.52 -25.59
N LEU A 146 -11.88 -2.45 -25.88
CA LEU A 146 -12.23 -3.83 -26.17
C LEU A 146 -12.85 -4.53 -24.94
N VAL A 147 -12.25 -4.35 -23.75
CA VAL A 147 -12.81 -4.94 -22.53
C VAL A 147 -14.16 -4.32 -22.17
N SER A 148 -14.40 -3.08 -22.54
CA SER A 148 -15.70 -2.41 -22.31
C SER A 148 -16.84 -3.12 -23.05
N ALA A 149 -16.58 -3.59 -24.29
CA ALA A 149 -17.56 -4.36 -25.04
C ALA A 149 -17.96 -5.67 -24.31
N PHE A 150 -16.99 -6.38 -23.76
CA PHE A 150 -17.25 -7.62 -23.01
C PHE A 150 -18.05 -7.37 -21.71
N ARG A 151 -17.85 -6.20 -21.09
CA ARG A 151 -18.56 -5.85 -19.85
C ARG A 151 -20.03 -5.50 -20.04
N ILE A 152 -20.51 -5.28 -21.25
CA ILE A 152 -21.93 -4.97 -21.52
C ILE A 152 -22.82 -6.07 -20.94
N ASP A 153 -22.48 -7.32 -21.13
CA ASP A 153 -23.32 -8.43 -20.65
C ASP A 153 -23.35 -8.49 -19.12
N LYS A 154 -22.24 -8.25 -18.43
CA LYS A 154 -22.20 -8.08 -16.98
C LYS A 154 -23.16 -6.98 -16.49
N TYR A 155 -23.25 -5.87 -17.22
CA TYR A 155 -24.19 -4.78 -16.87
C TYR A 155 -25.64 -5.10 -17.22
N LYS A 156 -25.89 -5.86 -18.31
CA LYS A 156 -27.23 -6.35 -18.65
C LYS A 156 -27.79 -7.23 -17.55
N THR A 157 -26.99 -8.12 -16.94
CA THR A 157 -27.44 -8.95 -15.80
C THR A 157 -27.85 -8.12 -14.59
N LYS A 158 -27.28 -6.87 -14.45
CA LYS A 158 -27.66 -5.89 -13.43
C LYS A 158 -28.81 -4.97 -13.87
N GLY A 159 -29.48 -5.29 -14.98
CA GLY A 159 -30.64 -4.55 -15.50
C GLY A 159 -30.30 -3.28 -16.31
N TYR A 160 -29.03 -3.04 -16.66
CA TYR A 160 -28.67 -1.92 -17.51
C TYR A 160 -28.91 -2.21 -18.99
N THR A 161 -29.18 -1.15 -19.74
CA THR A 161 -29.36 -1.20 -21.19
C THR A 161 -28.33 -0.30 -21.86
N ILE A 162 -27.98 -0.62 -23.11
CA ILE A 162 -27.13 0.23 -23.95
C ILE A 162 -27.87 0.59 -25.23
N SER A 163 -27.83 1.86 -25.63
CA SER A 163 -28.44 2.28 -26.89
C SER A 163 -27.58 1.84 -28.09
N LYS A 164 -28.19 1.79 -29.27
CA LYS A 164 -27.49 1.45 -30.51
C LYS A 164 -26.37 2.44 -30.81
N GLU A 165 -26.57 3.72 -30.50
CA GLU A 165 -25.60 4.79 -30.71
C GLU A 165 -24.37 4.59 -29.80
N GLU A 166 -24.57 4.23 -28.53
CA GLU A 166 -23.47 3.97 -27.61
C GLU A 166 -22.72 2.67 -27.99
N PHE A 167 -23.45 1.65 -28.42
CA PHE A 167 -22.82 0.43 -28.94
C PHE A 167 -21.96 0.72 -30.18
N MET A 168 -22.48 1.50 -31.14
CA MET A 168 -21.72 1.95 -32.31
C MET A 168 -20.50 2.78 -31.91
N ARG A 169 -20.62 3.63 -30.89
CA ARG A 169 -19.48 4.40 -30.37
C ARG A 169 -18.36 3.49 -29.87
N ILE A 170 -18.69 2.43 -29.12
CA ILE A 170 -17.71 1.42 -28.69
C ILE A 170 -17.04 0.77 -29.90
N MET A 171 -17.81 0.29 -30.86
CA MET A 171 -17.30 -0.37 -32.07
C MET A 171 -16.36 0.53 -32.87
N LEU A 172 -16.73 1.80 -33.07
CA LEU A 172 -15.89 2.78 -33.76
C LEU A 172 -14.61 3.08 -32.96
N THR A 173 -14.68 3.16 -31.65
CA THR A 173 -13.49 3.35 -30.80
C THR A 173 -12.56 2.15 -30.91
N ILE A 174 -13.09 0.92 -30.90
CA ILE A 174 -12.31 -0.32 -31.09
C ILE A 174 -11.67 -0.34 -32.50
N SER A 175 -12.37 0.11 -33.53
CA SER A 175 -11.85 0.13 -34.90
C SER A 175 -10.64 1.06 -35.11
N LEU A 176 -10.43 2.00 -34.17
CA LEU A 176 -9.25 2.88 -34.17
C LEU A 176 -8.03 2.23 -33.51
N LEU A 177 -8.20 1.08 -32.87
CA LEU A 177 -7.08 0.36 -32.25
C LEU A 177 -6.21 -0.27 -33.33
N ASN A 178 -4.90 -0.12 -33.17
CA ASN A 178 -3.91 -0.78 -34.00
C ASN A 178 -3.28 -1.95 -33.23
N ILE A 179 -3.93 -3.12 -33.27
CA ILE A 179 -3.50 -4.32 -32.54
C ILE A 179 -2.69 -5.20 -33.49
N ASN A 180 -1.38 -5.19 -33.31
CA ASN A 180 -0.43 -5.91 -34.19
C ASN A 180 0.35 -7.00 -33.44
N THR A 181 0.24 -7.08 -32.12
CA THR A 181 0.93 -8.09 -31.31
C THR A 181 -0.02 -8.73 -30.32
N TYR A 182 0.37 -9.92 -29.85
CA TYR A 182 -0.38 -10.63 -28.82
C TYR A 182 -0.43 -9.86 -27.50
N GLU A 183 0.64 -9.18 -27.13
CA GLU A 183 0.71 -8.35 -25.93
C GLU A 183 -0.27 -7.18 -26.01
N GLN A 184 -0.35 -6.48 -27.14
CA GLN A 184 -1.32 -5.41 -27.36
C GLN A 184 -2.76 -5.92 -27.27
N PHE A 185 -3.02 -7.09 -27.87
CA PHE A 185 -4.33 -7.72 -27.78
C PHE A 185 -4.67 -8.11 -26.32
N LYS A 186 -3.74 -8.75 -25.63
CA LYS A 186 -3.87 -9.16 -24.22
C LYS A 186 -4.14 -7.95 -23.32
N GLU A 187 -3.44 -6.85 -23.55
CA GLU A 187 -3.65 -5.62 -22.81
C GLU A 187 -5.05 -5.04 -23.03
N GLN A 188 -5.49 -4.97 -24.29
CA GLN A 188 -6.82 -4.47 -24.64
C GLN A 188 -7.96 -5.37 -24.13
N ALA A 189 -7.80 -6.67 -24.16
CA ALA A 189 -8.79 -7.62 -23.70
C ALA A 189 -8.78 -7.78 -22.15
N GLY A 190 -7.60 -7.69 -21.51
CA GLY A 190 -7.43 -7.74 -20.04
C GLY A 190 -7.78 -6.45 -19.36
N GLY A 191 -7.55 -5.33 -20.02
CA GLY A 191 -7.81 -4.01 -19.52
C GLY A 191 -7.25 -3.79 -18.10
N MET A 192 -8.02 -3.14 -17.24
CA MET A 192 -7.69 -2.88 -15.84
C MET A 192 -7.72 -4.15 -14.97
N TYR A 193 -8.30 -5.25 -15.44
CA TYR A 193 -8.52 -6.44 -14.61
C TYR A 193 -7.30 -7.34 -14.48
N GLY A 194 -6.25 -7.14 -15.30
CA GLY A 194 -5.06 -7.97 -15.27
C GLY A 194 -5.33 -9.45 -15.51
N ILE A 195 -6.31 -9.80 -16.36
CA ILE A 195 -6.70 -11.18 -16.64
C ILE A 195 -5.55 -11.91 -17.30
N ASN A 196 -5.18 -13.06 -16.77
CA ASN A 196 -4.12 -13.89 -17.34
C ASN A 196 -4.64 -14.69 -18.53
N TYR A 197 -4.55 -14.12 -19.74
CA TYR A 197 -4.92 -14.78 -20.99
C TYR A 197 -3.97 -15.89 -21.40
N ASP A 198 -2.76 -15.98 -20.86
CA ASP A 198 -1.77 -16.99 -21.21
C ASP A 198 -2.27 -18.42 -20.92
N LYS A 199 -3.23 -18.58 -20.01
CA LYS A 199 -3.88 -19.86 -19.75
C LYS A 199 -4.75 -20.34 -20.94
N PHE A 200 -5.24 -19.41 -21.74
CA PHE A 200 -6.26 -19.68 -22.76
C PHE A 200 -5.78 -19.45 -24.20
N LEU A 201 -4.85 -18.50 -24.37
CA LEU A 201 -4.46 -17.99 -25.69
C LEU A 201 -2.94 -18.03 -25.93
N LYS A 202 -2.20 -18.87 -25.20
CA LYS A 202 -0.75 -18.95 -25.38
C LYS A 202 -0.43 -19.24 -26.85
N PRO A 203 0.28 -18.34 -27.56
CA PRO A 203 0.76 -18.64 -28.91
C PRO A 203 1.72 -19.83 -28.83
N LYS A 204 1.73 -20.70 -29.84
CA LYS A 204 2.77 -21.73 -29.95
C LYS A 204 4.10 -21.03 -30.25
N GLU A 205 5.21 -21.64 -29.81
CA GLU A 205 6.54 -21.18 -30.19
C GLU A 205 6.57 -21.00 -31.71
N ASP A 206 7.02 -19.83 -32.23
CA ASP A 206 7.07 -19.43 -33.61
C ASP A 206 5.72 -19.06 -34.30
N GLU A 207 4.60 -19.03 -33.61
CA GLU A 207 3.33 -18.56 -34.17
C GLU A 207 3.33 -17.03 -34.29
N LYS A 208 3.27 -16.50 -35.51
CA LYS A 208 3.10 -15.06 -35.75
C LYS A 208 1.71 -14.65 -35.28
N PHE A 209 1.62 -13.49 -34.62
CA PHE A 209 0.35 -12.93 -34.22
C PHE A 209 -0.55 -12.70 -35.46
N ASP A 210 -1.76 -13.25 -35.38
CA ASP A 210 -2.85 -13.01 -36.33
C ASP A 210 -4.12 -12.72 -35.57
N LEU A 211 -4.65 -11.51 -35.73
CA LEU A 211 -5.81 -11.01 -34.98
C LEU A 211 -7.05 -11.87 -35.27
N VAL A 212 -7.27 -12.27 -36.51
CA VAL A 212 -8.45 -13.07 -36.89
C VAL A 212 -8.41 -14.43 -36.23
N SER A 213 -7.30 -15.13 -36.32
CA SER A 213 -7.09 -16.42 -35.64
C SER A 213 -7.24 -16.30 -34.12
N THR A 214 -6.76 -15.21 -33.54
CA THR A 214 -6.88 -14.94 -32.10
C THR A 214 -8.34 -14.74 -31.70
N ILE A 215 -9.12 -13.98 -32.46
CA ILE A 215 -10.56 -13.79 -32.26
C ILE A 215 -11.32 -15.12 -32.38
N GLU A 216 -10.99 -15.95 -33.37
CA GLU A 216 -11.60 -17.27 -33.52
C GLU A 216 -11.30 -18.19 -32.34
N LYS A 217 -10.06 -18.18 -31.83
CA LYS A 217 -9.70 -18.88 -30.60
C LYS A 217 -10.54 -18.39 -29.41
N MET A 218 -10.72 -17.07 -29.27
CA MET A 218 -11.53 -16.48 -28.20
C MET A 218 -13.03 -16.83 -28.33
N SER A 219 -13.58 -16.85 -29.53
CA SER A 219 -15.00 -17.14 -29.75
C SER A 219 -15.38 -18.56 -29.28
N ASN A 220 -14.41 -19.47 -29.25
CA ASN A 220 -14.56 -20.83 -28.76
C ASN A 220 -14.39 -20.95 -27.23
N LEU A 221 -13.91 -19.89 -26.56
CA LEU A 221 -13.90 -19.82 -25.12
C LEU A 221 -15.28 -19.33 -24.65
N CYS A 222 -16.03 -20.16 -23.94
CA CYS A 222 -17.25 -19.69 -23.29
C CYS A 222 -16.88 -18.62 -22.28
N LEU A 223 -16.99 -17.34 -22.69
CA LEU A 223 -16.80 -16.20 -21.82
C LEU A 223 -17.99 -16.12 -20.86
N ASN A 224 -17.93 -16.87 -19.79
CA ASN A 224 -18.89 -16.80 -18.70
C ASN A 224 -18.40 -15.79 -17.63
N ASP A 225 -19.21 -15.57 -16.60
CA ASP A 225 -18.86 -14.66 -15.49
C ASP A 225 -17.58 -15.09 -14.76
N GLU A 226 -17.18 -16.36 -14.83
CA GLU A 226 -15.92 -16.87 -14.26
C GLU A 226 -14.68 -16.30 -14.97
N TYR A 227 -14.81 -15.85 -16.21
CA TYR A 227 -13.75 -15.20 -16.95
C TYR A 227 -13.29 -13.90 -16.28
N PHE A 228 -14.20 -13.17 -15.64
CA PHE A 228 -13.91 -11.94 -14.90
C PHE A 228 -13.67 -12.18 -13.40
N ASN A 229 -13.86 -13.40 -12.94
CA ASN A 229 -13.60 -13.76 -11.55
C ASN A 229 -12.13 -14.16 -11.40
N ILE A 230 -11.38 -13.33 -10.69
CA ILE A 230 -10.04 -13.68 -10.22
C ILE A 230 -10.22 -14.77 -9.17
N THR A 231 -9.86 -16.01 -9.48
CA THR A 231 -9.80 -17.06 -8.47
C THR A 231 -8.66 -16.71 -7.52
N PRO A 232 -8.94 -16.46 -6.23
CA PRO A 232 -7.88 -16.19 -5.27
C PRO A 232 -6.92 -17.38 -5.25
N THR A 233 -5.68 -17.17 -5.63
CA THR A 233 -4.60 -18.12 -5.44
C THR A 233 -3.82 -17.69 -4.23
N ASN A 234 -3.77 -18.53 -3.19
CA ASN A 234 -2.84 -18.32 -2.10
C ASN A 234 -1.44 -18.32 -2.68
N PHE A 235 -0.68 -17.27 -2.46
CA PHE A 235 0.73 -17.26 -2.76
C PHE A 235 1.50 -16.94 -1.47
N GLU A 236 2.62 -17.64 -1.29
CA GLU A 236 3.50 -17.41 -0.16
C GLU A 236 4.42 -16.23 -0.50
N VAL A 237 4.52 -15.30 0.41
CA VAL A 237 5.45 -14.17 0.33
C VAL A 237 6.66 -14.52 1.20
N ASN A 238 7.75 -14.91 0.58
CA ASN A 238 8.99 -15.29 1.29
C ASN A 238 9.70 -14.07 1.89
N ASP A 239 9.73 -12.96 1.17
CA ASP A 239 10.25 -11.67 1.63
C ASP A 239 9.24 -10.57 1.29
N PHE A 240 8.61 -10.03 2.33
CA PHE A 240 7.56 -9.04 2.18
C PHE A 240 8.08 -7.71 1.64
N ASP A 241 9.27 -7.29 2.05
CA ASP A 241 9.85 -6.02 1.59
C ASP A 241 10.20 -6.08 0.10
N LEU A 242 10.75 -7.21 -0.38
CA LEU A 242 10.98 -7.44 -1.80
C LEU A 242 9.66 -7.48 -2.59
N PHE A 243 8.64 -8.15 -2.05
CA PHE A 243 7.31 -8.21 -2.67
C PHE A 243 6.69 -6.81 -2.81
N VAL A 244 6.74 -6.00 -1.75
CA VAL A 244 6.23 -4.63 -1.79
C VAL A 244 7.03 -3.78 -2.79
N SER A 245 8.37 -3.86 -2.75
CA SER A 245 9.23 -3.16 -3.71
C SER A 245 8.98 -3.59 -5.16
N GLU A 246 8.61 -4.84 -5.40
CA GLU A 246 8.23 -5.31 -6.75
C GLU A 246 6.95 -4.61 -7.25
N ILE A 247 5.96 -4.45 -6.37
CA ILE A 247 4.68 -3.81 -6.70
C ILE A 247 4.85 -2.31 -6.87
N THR A 248 5.40 -1.64 -5.87
CA THR A 248 5.43 -0.17 -5.77
C THR A 248 6.57 0.46 -6.56
N LYS A 249 7.60 -0.33 -6.90
CA LYS A 249 8.89 0.13 -7.44
C LYS A 249 9.68 1.02 -6.47
N CYS A 250 9.19 1.20 -5.25
CA CYS A 250 9.94 1.86 -4.19
C CYS A 250 11.14 1.00 -3.78
N LYS A 251 12.29 1.62 -3.63
CA LYS A 251 13.50 0.91 -3.29
C LYS A 251 13.64 0.70 -1.78
N ILE A 252 14.18 -0.45 -1.41
CA ILE A 252 14.53 -0.75 -0.02
C ILE A 252 15.84 -0.04 0.29
N LYS A 253 15.82 0.89 1.24
CA LYS A 253 17.02 1.61 1.68
C LYS A 253 17.91 0.72 2.50
N TYR A 254 19.20 0.72 2.19
CA TYR A 254 20.21 0.00 2.98
C TYR A 254 21.47 0.83 3.17
N PHE A 255 22.20 0.56 4.24
CA PHE A 255 23.46 1.19 4.55
C PHE A 255 24.47 0.16 5.04
N GLU A 256 25.74 0.53 5.04
CA GLU A 256 26.84 -0.29 5.50
C GLU A 256 27.42 0.30 6.79
N LEU A 257 27.59 -0.54 7.80
CA LEU A 257 28.23 -0.18 9.06
C LEU A 257 29.19 -1.30 9.47
N GLN A 258 30.49 -0.98 9.60
CA GLN A 258 31.55 -1.91 10.04
C GLN A 258 31.59 -3.23 9.26
N GLY A 259 31.38 -3.17 7.94
CA GLY A 259 31.39 -4.34 7.05
C GLY A 259 30.13 -5.19 7.05
N LYS A 260 29.13 -4.79 7.79
CA LYS A 260 27.78 -5.39 7.77
C LYS A 260 26.82 -4.47 7.03
N TYR A 261 25.78 -5.09 6.44
CA TYR A 261 24.74 -4.37 5.70
C TYR A 261 23.44 -4.43 6.49
N TYR A 262 22.74 -3.30 6.54
CA TYR A 262 21.48 -3.14 7.26
C TYR A 262 20.45 -2.53 6.34
N LYS A 263 19.23 -3.05 6.32
CA LYS A 263 18.08 -2.41 5.69
C LYS A 263 17.25 -1.66 6.74
N HIS A 264 16.70 -0.53 6.33
CA HIS A 264 15.69 0.19 7.09
C HIS A 264 14.34 0.01 6.41
N THR A 265 13.41 -0.56 7.14
CA THR A 265 12.03 -0.81 6.70
C THR A 265 11.07 -0.27 7.75
N TRP A 266 9.79 -0.41 7.55
CA TRP A 266 8.78 0.09 8.48
C TRP A 266 8.83 -0.58 9.88
N ASP A 267 9.37 -1.78 9.99
CA ASP A 267 9.55 -2.50 11.26
C ASP A 267 10.93 -2.26 11.89
N GLY A 268 11.64 -1.25 11.40
CA GLY A 268 12.92 -0.80 11.91
C GLY A 268 14.11 -1.29 11.10
N ILE A 269 15.25 -1.39 11.77
CA ILE A 269 16.54 -1.72 11.16
C ILE A 269 16.88 -3.18 11.40
N SER A 270 17.23 -3.89 10.33
CA SER A 270 17.65 -5.30 10.39
C SER A 270 18.86 -5.59 9.51
N GLU A 271 19.69 -6.55 9.96
CA GLU A 271 20.86 -7.00 9.17
C GLU A 271 20.38 -7.71 7.89
N ILE A 272 21.05 -7.45 6.77
CA ILE A 272 20.74 -8.03 5.47
C ILE A 272 22.02 -8.61 4.84
N SER A 273 21.87 -9.72 4.12
CA SER A 273 22.99 -10.33 3.39
C SER A 273 23.39 -9.50 2.17
N LYS A 274 24.70 -9.29 1.98
CA LYS A 274 25.24 -8.69 0.74
C LYS A 274 24.83 -9.47 -0.50
N PHE A 275 24.66 -10.78 -0.39
CA PHE A 275 24.23 -11.66 -1.48
C PHE A 275 22.82 -11.27 -1.97
N LEU A 276 21.87 -11.05 -1.05
CA LEU A 276 20.50 -10.67 -1.40
C LEU A 276 20.42 -9.32 -2.12
N ILE A 277 21.25 -8.35 -1.70
CA ILE A 277 21.38 -7.07 -2.38
C ILE A 277 21.92 -7.26 -3.80
N GLY A 278 22.93 -8.13 -3.96
CA GLY A 278 23.55 -8.42 -5.25
C GLY A 278 22.64 -9.13 -6.25
N GLU A 279 21.72 -9.99 -5.77
CA GLU A 279 20.73 -10.67 -6.61
C GLU A 279 19.58 -9.75 -7.04
N ASN A 280 19.32 -8.66 -6.30
CA ASN A 280 18.20 -7.76 -6.54
C ASN A 280 18.65 -6.28 -6.61
N PRO A 281 19.66 -5.90 -7.41
CA PRO A 281 20.28 -4.57 -7.35
C PRO A 281 19.28 -3.44 -7.64
N ASP A 282 18.29 -3.70 -8.49
CA ASP A 282 17.26 -2.71 -8.85
C ASP A 282 16.25 -2.46 -7.74
N ARG A 283 16.19 -3.32 -6.71
CA ARG A 283 15.26 -3.22 -5.57
C ARG A 283 15.88 -2.55 -4.36
N TYR A 284 17.18 -2.33 -4.35
CA TYR A 284 17.91 -1.77 -3.22
C TYR A 284 18.56 -0.43 -3.59
N GLU A 285 18.59 0.48 -2.62
CA GLU A 285 19.25 1.77 -2.72
C GLU A 285 20.20 1.95 -1.53
N LYS A 286 21.49 2.17 -1.83
CA LYS A 286 22.48 2.47 -0.79
C LYS A 286 22.31 3.93 -0.34
N VAL A 287 22.14 4.12 0.96
CA VAL A 287 21.99 5.44 1.60
C VAL A 287 23.05 5.64 2.67
N ASN A 288 23.22 6.87 3.14
CA ASN A 288 24.09 7.17 4.25
C ASN A 288 23.34 7.01 5.57
N LEU A 289 23.96 6.37 6.55
CA LEU A 289 23.35 6.22 7.87
C LEU A 289 23.03 7.58 8.49
N PHE A 290 24.05 8.46 8.56
CA PHE A 290 23.84 9.83 9.02
C PHE A 290 23.43 10.73 7.85
N GLY A 291 22.36 11.47 8.03
CA GLY A 291 21.72 12.32 7.01
C GLY A 291 20.47 11.69 6.37
N ASP A 292 20.56 10.46 5.86
CA ASP A 292 19.42 9.83 5.18
C ASP A 292 18.52 9.01 6.14
N ILE A 293 19.12 8.27 7.08
CA ILE A 293 18.40 7.49 8.10
C ILE A 293 18.31 8.26 9.42
N ILE A 294 19.46 8.61 10.00
CA ILE A 294 19.51 9.45 11.20
C ILE A 294 19.52 10.91 10.75
N LYS A 295 18.32 11.50 10.67
CA LYS A 295 18.16 12.89 10.25
C LYS A 295 18.51 13.84 11.39
N ASP A 296 19.15 14.97 11.06
CA ASP A 296 19.52 16.03 12.02
C ASP A 296 20.35 15.52 13.22
N ASN A 297 20.98 14.35 13.10
CA ASN A 297 21.71 13.66 14.18
C ASN A 297 20.83 13.38 15.41
N LYS A 298 19.53 13.09 15.21
CA LYS A 298 18.57 12.90 16.28
C LYS A 298 18.13 11.44 16.36
N LEU A 299 18.15 10.93 17.60
CA LEU A 299 17.59 9.64 17.95
C LEU A 299 16.77 9.77 19.24
N TYR A 300 16.02 8.73 19.58
CA TYR A 300 15.03 8.75 20.64
C TYR A 300 15.21 7.58 21.59
N LYS A 301 14.80 7.78 22.85
CA LYS A 301 14.88 6.76 23.88
C LYS A 301 13.80 6.96 24.92
N TYR A 302 13.18 5.86 25.36
CA TYR A 302 12.34 5.90 26.58
C TYR A 302 13.21 5.85 27.82
N VAL A 303 12.91 6.73 28.77
CA VAL A 303 13.53 6.81 30.09
C VAL A 303 12.44 6.94 31.16
N LYS A 304 12.79 6.62 32.38
CA LYS A 304 11.91 6.81 33.54
C LYS A 304 12.02 8.23 34.07
N LYS A 305 10.89 8.89 34.32
CA LYS A 305 10.83 10.22 34.95
C LYS A 305 10.24 10.13 36.36
N GLU A 306 10.99 10.57 37.33
CA GLU A 306 10.54 10.68 38.73
C GLU A 306 11.02 12.02 39.31
N ASN A 307 10.10 12.81 39.91
CA ASN A 307 10.41 14.11 40.53
C ASN A 307 11.23 15.04 39.65
N ASP A 308 10.90 15.12 38.33
CA ASP A 308 11.62 15.88 37.33
C ASP A 308 13.08 15.41 37.03
N GLU A 309 13.45 14.25 37.54
CA GLU A 309 14.71 13.58 37.21
C GLU A 309 14.46 12.45 36.19
N TYR A 310 15.40 12.31 35.24
CA TYR A 310 15.34 11.31 34.19
C TYR A 310 16.40 10.23 34.41
N CYS A 311 15.98 8.97 34.53
CA CYS A 311 16.90 7.86 34.76
C CYS A 311 16.64 6.67 33.84
N SER A 312 17.64 5.80 33.69
CA SER A 312 17.50 4.55 32.93
C SER A 312 16.56 3.57 33.65
N PHE A 313 15.70 2.86 32.88
CA PHE A 313 14.89 1.76 33.41
C PHE A 313 15.73 0.63 34.04
N TYR A 314 16.89 0.34 33.46
CA TYR A 314 17.77 -0.76 33.89
C TYR A 314 18.70 -0.38 35.01
N ASN A 315 19.03 0.90 35.16
CA ASN A 315 19.93 1.40 36.19
C ASN A 315 19.50 2.80 36.65
N GLN A 316 18.72 2.89 37.68
CA GLN A 316 18.20 4.15 38.21
C GLN A 316 19.29 5.13 38.68
N LYS A 317 20.54 4.67 38.86
CA LYS A 317 21.69 5.53 39.14
C LYS A 317 22.30 6.16 37.85
N PHE A 318 21.79 5.74 36.70
CA PHE A 318 22.22 6.30 35.41
C PHE A 318 21.25 7.39 34.99
N MET A 319 21.68 8.64 35.19
CA MET A 319 20.85 9.83 35.05
C MET A 319 21.06 10.48 33.68
N TYR A 320 19.99 11.10 33.19
CA TYR A 320 20.00 11.94 32.00
C TYR A 320 19.65 13.38 32.42
N GLU A 321 20.49 14.36 32.07
CA GLU A 321 20.24 15.77 32.36
C GLU A 321 20.11 16.58 31.08
N ILE A 322 19.07 17.39 30.98
CA ILE A 322 18.80 18.19 29.77
C ILE A 322 19.98 19.11 29.47
N GLY A 323 20.41 19.14 28.21
CA GLY A 323 21.51 19.95 27.73
C GLY A 323 22.91 19.37 28.01
N LYS A 324 23.00 18.23 28.74
CA LYS A 324 24.28 17.62 29.08
C LYS A 324 24.59 16.38 28.25
N ASP A 325 25.87 16.12 28.12
CA ASP A 325 26.41 14.88 27.56
C ASP A 325 26.19 13.73 28.55
N VAL A 326 25.70 12.62 28.02
CA VAL A 326 25.51 11.36 28.75
C VAL A 326 26.50 10.36 28.21
N ILE A 327 27.39 9.85 29.07
CA ILE A 327 28.45 8.91 28.68
C ILE A 327 28.12 7.52 29.23
N ALA A 328 28.22 6.52 28.36
CA ALA A 328 28.05 5.13 28.77
C ALA A 328 29.11 4.71 29.78
N LYS A 329 28.67 4.11 30.90
CA LYS A 329 29.60 3.57 31.91
C LYS A 329 30.01 2.15 31.50
N ASN A 330 31.31 1.88 31.46
CA ASN A 330 31.82 0.51 31.34
C ASN A 330 31.41 -0.28 32.57
N SER A 331 30.64 -1.37 32.40
CA SER A 331 30.42 -2.31 33.49
C SER A 331 31.67 -3.17 33.63
N SER A 332 32.38 -3.02 34.74
CA SER A 332 33.58 -3.80 35.08
C SER A 332 33.29 -5.24 35.50
N ASN A 333 32.06 -5.66 35.52
CA ASN A 333 31.66 -7.01 35.93
C ASN A 333 31.11 -7.77 34.73
N GLY A 334 31.84 -8.75 34.28
CA GLY A 334 31.66 -9.65 33.13
C GLY A 334 30.33 -10.37 32.91
N LEU A 335 29.20 -9.78 33.30
CA LEU A 335 27.86 -10.16 32.89
C LEU A 335 27.42 -9.20 31.78
N SER A 336 27.18 -9.73 30.63
CA SER A 336 27.01 -9.14 29.32
C SER A 336 25.80 -8.21 29.16
N PHE A 337 25.75 -7.09 29.87
CA PHE A 337 25.02 -5.93 29.39
C PHE A 337 26.06 -4.97 28.78
N SER A 338 26.12 -5.00 27.46
CA SER A 338 27.05 -4.24 26.65
C SER A 338 27.06 -2.76 27.07
N SER A 339 28.26 -2.23 27.35
CA SER A 339 28.48 -0.80 27.63
C SER A 339 28.00 0.04 26.44
N GLY A 340 26.95 0.82 26.60
CA GLY A 340 26.42 1.68 25.55
C GLY A 340 25.04 2.24 25.90
N ILE A 341 24.68 3.34 25.23
CA ILE A 341 23.35 3.94 25.34
C ILE A 341 22.57 3.54 24.10
N TYR A 342 21.51 2.80 24.31
CA TYR A 342 20.62 2.35 23.25
C TYR A 342 19.58 3.42 22.93
N CYS A 343 19.38 3.72 21.64
CA CYS A 343 18.38 4.64 21.12
C CYS A 343 17.91 4.18 19.74
N GLY A 344 16.79 4.67 19.26
CA GLY A 344 16.19 4.33 17.99
C GLY A 344 15.64 5.52 17.23
N LEU A 345 15.18 5.31 16.03
CA LEU A 345 14.48 6.31 15.25
C LEU A 345 13.10 6.60 15.88
N TYR A 346 12.57 7.80 15.69
CA TYR A 346 11.25 8.16 16.18
C TYR A 346 10.15 7.28 15.60
N ASP A 347 10.24 7.00 14.31
CA ASP A 347 9.25 6.20 13.59
C ASP A 347 9.26 4.72 14.03
N ASP A 348 10.41 4.23 14.52
CA ASP A 348 10.57 2.86 15.02
C ASP A 348 10.30 2.75 16.54
N ARG A 349 9.76 3.78 17.21
CA ARG A 349 9.65 3.84 18.67
C ARG A 349 8.80 2.74 19.30
N GLU A 350 7.86 2.18 18.54
CA GLU A 350 7.08 1.03 19.00
C GLU A 350 7.95 -0.20 19.23
N ALA A 351 8.97 -0.41 18.40
CA ALA A 351 9.88 -1.54 18.51
C ALA A 351 10.74 -1.52 19.80
N PHE A 352 10.91 -0.34 20.42
CA PHE A 352 11.65 -0.20 21.68
C PHE A 352 10.83 0.34 22.86
N SER A 353 9.49 0.28 22.74
CA SER A 353 8.54 0.70 23.78
C SER A 353 8.33 -0.32 24.91
N TYR A 354 9.08 -1.44 24.91
CA TYR A 354 8.95 -2.51 25.93
C TYR A 354 9.19 -2.05 27.37
N ALA A 355 9.69 -0.84 27.57
CA ALA A 355 9.84 -0.21 28.89
C ALA A 355 8.65 0.68 29.27
N TYR A 356 7.53 0.59 28.56
CA TYR A 356 6.38 1.48 28.75
C TYR A 356 5.74 1.27 30.14
N SER A 357 5.72 2.30 30.94
CA SER A 357 5.00 2.40 32.22
C SER A 357 4.45 3.81 32.33
N ASP A 358 3.53 4.06 33.27
CA ASP A 358 2.97 5.41 33.53
C ASP A 358 4.02 6.49 33.83
N LYS A 359 5.26 6.06 34.10
CA LYS A 359 6.41 6.93 34.37
C LYS A 359 7.40 7.03 33.17
N SER A 360 7.08 6.40 32.04
CA SER A 360 7.93 6.42 30.86
C SER A 360 7.74 7.73 30.10
N VAL A 361 8.84 8.37 29.73
CA VAL A 361 8.84 9.54 28.84
C VAL A 361 9.82 9.30 27.70
N LEU A 362 9.47 9.80 26.52
CA LEU A 362 10.34 9.78 25.36
C LEU A 362 11.25 11.00 25.39
N ILE A 363 12.56 10.79 25.18
CA ILE A 363 13.54 11.86 25.12
C ILE A 363 14.21 11.90 23.76
N GLU A 364 14.50 13.11 23.28
CA GLU A 364 15.31 13.36 22.07
C GLU A 364 16.79 13.46 22.46
N LEU A 365 17.61 12.73 21.73
CA LEU A 365 19.05 12.65 21.89
C LEU A 365 19.74 13.15 20.63
N GLU A 366 20.74 14.02 20.78
CA GLU A 366 21.69 14.36 19.74
C GLU A 366 22.84 13.35 19.78
N VAL A 367 23.18 12.80 18.62
CA VAL A 367 24.21 11.75 18.45
C VAL A 367 25.29 12.17 17.48
N ASN A 368 26.47 11.59 17.62
CA ASN A 368 27.58 11.80 16.72
C ASN A 368 28.05 10.47 16.13
N GLU A 369 28.41 10.46 14.85
CA GLU A 369 28.88 9.27 14.13
C GLU A 369 30.08 8.62 14.82
N ASP A 370 31.03 9.40 15.31
CA ASP A 370 32.25 8.94 16.00
C ASP A 370 31.95 8.18 17.31
N ASP A 371 30.81 8.44 17.91
CA ASP A 371 30.37 7.79 19.15
C ASP A 371 29.53 6.53 18.93
N LEU A 372 29.18 6.20 17.67
CA LEU A 372 28.42 4.99 17.33
C LEU A 372 29.28 3.73 17.56
N ILE A 373 28.74 2.79 18.34
CA ILE A 373 29.39 1.51 18.61
C ILE A 373 28.93 0.46 17.60
N ASP A 374 27.62 0.19 17.53
CA ASP A 374 27.00 -0.79 16.65
C ASP A 374 25.46 -0.65 16.62
N ILE A 375 24.83 -1.60 15.94
CA ILE A 375 23.38 -1.83 15.95
C ILE A 375 23.14 -3.23 16.52
N ASN A 376 22.26 -3.34 17.51
CA ASN A 376 21.91 -4.62 18.11
C ASN A 376 20.94 -5.45 17.24
N SER A 377 20.66 -6.67 17.66
CA SER A 377 19.72 -7.57 16.96
C SER A 377 18.27 -7.06 16.88
N ASN A 378 17.91 -6.05 17.68
CA ASN A 378 16.59 -5.43 17.70
C ASN A 378 16.55 -4.13 16.88
N GLY A 379 17.58 -3.84 16.08
CA GLY A 379 17.65 -2.65 15.25
C GLY A 379 17.96 -1.33 16.00
N MET A 380 18.29 -1.41 17.30
CA MET A 380 18.61 -0.21 18.08
C MET A 380 20.09 0.17 17.92
N PHE A 381 20.35 1.45 17.73
CA PHE A 381 21.68 2.03 17.73
C PHE A 381 22.25 2.08 19.14
N ARG A 382 23.53 1.81 19.26
CA ARG A 382 24.27 1.86 20.52
C ARG A 382 25.43 2.84 20.43
N PHE A 383 25.43 3.83 21.33
CA PHE A 383 26.43 4.91 21.36
C PHE A 383 27.26 4.89 22.64
N LYS A 384 28.52 5.35 22.54
CA LYS A 384 29.39 5.62 23.70
C LYS A 384 28.93 6.86 24.44
N LYS A 385 28.47 7.87 23.70
CA LYS A 385 28.09 9.18 24.19
C LYS A 385 26.91 9.70 23.38
N VAL A 386 25.97 10.36 24.04
CA VAL A 386 24.86 11.09 23.47
C VAL A 386 24.62 12.38 24.25
N LYS A 387 23.92 13.36 23.69
CA LYS A 387 23.50 14.55 24.41
C LYS A 387 21.98 14.58 24.54
N PHE A 388 21.48 14.77 25.76
CA PHE A 388 20.06 14.88 26.02
C PHE A 388 19.55 16.29 25.67
N ILE A 389 18.64 16.39 24.69
CA ILE A 389 18.16 17.68 24.19
C ILE A 389 16.90 18.12 24.92
N LYS A 390 15.85 17.28 24.89
CA LYS A 390 14.54 17.61 25.45
C LYS A 390 13.68 16.37 25.66
N GLU A 391 12.66 16.52 26.49
CA GLU A 391 11.52 15.58 26.52
C GLU A 391 10.62 15.83 25.31
N VAL A 392 10.07 14.76 24.74
CA VAL A 392 9.18 14.79 23.56
C VAL A 392 7.77 14.44 24.02
N ASN A 393 6.80 15.27 23.63
CA ASN A 393 5.39 14.92 23.79
C ASN A 393 5.06 13.76 22.84
N ASP A 394 5.03 12.56 23.40
CA ASP A 394 4.69 11.36 22.67
C ASP A 394 3.18 11.12 22.81
N PRO A 395 2.40 11.16 21.71
CA PRO A 395 1.01 10.73 21.78
C PRO A 395 0.98 9.28 22.26
N PRO A 396 0.03 8.88 23.12
CA PRO A 396 -0.07 7.51 23.58
C PRO A 396 -0.10 6.59 22.36
N LEU A 397 0.78 5.58 22.37
CA LEU A 397 0.76 4.52 21.38
C LEU A 397 -0.66 3.98 21.34
N SER A 398 -1.30 4.05 20.18
CA SER A 398 -2.65 3.55 20.01
C SER A 398 -2.66 2.09 20.45
N THR A 399 -3.41 1.77 21.50
CA THR A 399 -3.71 0.39 21.89
C THR A 399 -4.56 -0.23 20.78
N VAL A 400 -3.94 -0.56 19.68
CA VAL A 400 -4.54 -1.36 18.62
C VAL A 400 -4.30 -2.80 19.01
N GLY A 401 -5.31 -3.39 19.64
CA GLY A 401 -5.46 -4.83 19.77
C GLY A 401 -4.99 -5.43 21.10
N ALA A 402 -5.83 -5.41 22.11
CA ALA A 402 -5.96 -6.54 23.04
C ALA A 402 -7.15 -7.40 22.60
#